data_9d8be7515e51cf2d5dbbcdafe15721d8
#
_entry.id   9d8be7515e51cf2d5dbbcdafe15721d8
#
_cell.length_a   1.000
_cell.length_b   1.000
_cell.length_c   1.000
_cell.angle_alpha   90.00
_cell.angle_beta   90.00
_cell.angle_gamma   90.00
#
_symmetry.space_group_name_H-M   'P 1'
#
loop_
_entity.id
_entity.type
_entity.pdbx_description
1 polymer ?
#
loop_
_entity_poly.entity_id
_entity_poly.type
_entity_poly.pdbx_seq_one_letter_code
_entity_poly.pdbx_strand_id
1 'polypeptide(L)'
;MNPLHFVIHSIRQERKRANNSLVLECMKNRDLTKNVNRKELDRALNEMEITEDDFLNKCTTDTIFAKGLAGRISINASRQGTKDEDFQIATCNITTSKCGTIIENLSTTAFRPTKSGEIVTNSEVKSLKIQKNDCLKSFDGKISGKKNGWLSAKFVIGRGGHQDNVFEEEHTLCDWIIKYGKENEIYMILIDTDLVSQLNELKQKYTAHPNIIIGNHVEIQQYFIDTYNASEL
;
A
#
# COMPACT_ATOMS: atom_id res chain seq x y z
N MET A 1 17.51 -7.51 -10.53
CA MET A 1 16.64 -6.47 -9.94
C MET A 1 15.29 -6.62 -10.58
N ASN A 2 14.22 -6.77 -9.80
CA ASN A 2 12.88 -6.97 -10.33
C ASN A 2 12.47 -5.73 -11.16
N PRO A 3 12.05 -5.88 -12.43
CA PRO A 3 11.65 -4.75 -13.29
C PRO A 3 10.61 -3.84 -12.66
N LEU A 4 9.70 -4.41 -11.85
CA LEU A 4 8.66 -3.64 -11.16
C LEU A 4 9.26 -2.70 -10.10
N HIS A 5 10.31 -3.10 -9.40
CA HIS A 5 11.01 -2.25 -8.43
C HIS A 5 11.54 -0.98 -9.09
N PHE A 6 12.12 -1.13 -10.28
CA PHE A 6 12.61 0.02 -11.02
C PHE A 6 11.46 0.95 -11.44
N VAL A 7 10.37 0.39 -11.95
CA VAL A 7 9.18 1.17 -12.38
C VAL A 7 8.55 1.89 -11.19
N ILE A 8 8.30 1.20 -10.07
CA ILE A 8 7.70 1.82 -8.88
C ILE A 8 8.63 2.87 -8.28
N HIS A 9 9.93 2.60 -8.24
CA HIS A 9 10.89 3.60 -7.76
C HIS A 9 10.86 4.86 -8.63
N SER A 10 10.83 4.72 -9.95
CA SER A 10 10.72 5.84 -10.89
C SER A 10 9.42 6.63 -10.67
N ILE A 11 8.28 5.95 -10.57
CA ILE A 11 6.97 6.57 -10.30
C ILE A 11 6.98 7.32 -8.96
N ARG A 12 7.60 6.75 -7.92
CA ARG A 12 7.77 7.42 -6.61
C ARG A 12 8.60 8.69 -6.74
N GLN A 13 9.69 8.65 -7.48
CA GLN A 13 10.55 9.83 -7.69
C GLN A 13 9.82 10.93 -8.47
N GLU A 14 9.10 10.57 -9.50
CA GLU A 14 8.30 11.53 -10.29
C GLU A 14 7.21 12.19 -9.45
N ARG A 15 6.46 11.41 -8.66
CA ARG A 15 5.46 11.95 -7.73
C ARG A 15 6.08 12.86 -6.68
N LYS A 16 7.22 12.47 -6.11
CA LYS A 16 7.93 13.30 -5.15
C LYS A 16 8.34 14.63 -5.77
N ARG A 17 8.86 14.60 -7.00
CA ARG A 17 9.21 15.83 -7.75
C ARG A 17 7.98 16.69 -8.02
N ALA A 18 6.89 16.09 -8.50
CA ALA A 18 5.63 16.81 -8.75
C ALA A 18 5.05 17.45 -7.47
N ASN A 19 4.98 16.70 -6.38
CA ASN A 19 4.50 17.22 -5.09
C ASN A 19 5.39 18.36 -4.57
N ASN A 20 6.71 18.20 -4.66
CA ASN A 20 7.64 19.25 -4.25
C ASN A 20 7.48 20.51 -5.11
N SER A 21 7.25 20.36 -6.41
CA SER A 21 7.00 21.49 -7.31
C SER A 21 5.73 22.25 -6.96
N LEU A 22 4.65 21.54 -6.63
CA LEU A 22 3.40 22.14 -6.17
C LEU A 22 3.57 22.93 -4.87
N VAL A 23 4.31 22.37 -3.89
CA VAL A 23 4.59 23.07 -2.64
C VAL A 23 5.48 24.29 -2.87
N LEU A 24 6.50 24.21 -3.74
CA LEU A 24 7.34 25.34 -4.10
C LEU A 24 6.54 26.48 -4.77
N GLU A 25 5.55 26.11 -5.58
CA GLU A 25 4.63 27.08 -6.18
C GLU A 25 3.76 27.74 -5.10
N CYS A 26 3.23 26.97 -4.15
CA CYS A 26 2.51 27.52 -3.00
C CYS A 26 3.36 28.51 -2.17
N MET A 27 4.62 28.15 -1.89
CA MET A 27 5.56 29.04 -1.19
C MET A 27 5.80 30.36 -1.97
N LYS A 28 5.99 30.23 -3.28
CA LYS A 28 6.24 31.37 -4.19
C LYS A 28 5.04 32.31 -4.27
N ASN A 29 3.84 31.73 -4.29
CA ASN A 29 2.59 32.49 -4.33
C ASN A 29 2.10 32.93 -2.93
N ARG A 30 2.87 32.61 -1.87
CA ARG A 30 2.52 32.90 -0.48
C ARG A 30 1.16 32.30 -0.04
N ASP A 31 0.74 31.21 -0.66
CA ASP A 31 -0.52 30.49 -0.34
C ASP A 31 -0.19 29.05 0.13
N LEU A 32 -0.09 28.88 1.45
CA LEU A 32 0.17 27.58 2.08
C LEU A 32 -1.11 26.84 2.48
N THR A 33 -2.27 27.25 1.97
CA THR A 33 -3.57 26.61 2.26
C THR A 33 -3.79 25.31 1.45
N LYS A 34 -3.07 25.15 0.34
CA LYS A 34 -3.19 24.00 -0.59
C LYS A 34 -1.88 23.26 -0.69
N ASN A 35 -1.96 21.95 -0.94
CA ASN A 35 -0.82 21.07 -1.17
C ASN A 35 0.22 20.99 -0.02
N VAL A 36 -0.03 21.66 1.10
CA VAL A 36 0.83 21.70 2.27
C VAL A 36 0.20 20.95 3.44
N ASN A 37 0.97 20.11 4.08
CA ASN A 37 0.57 19.45 5.32
C ASN A 37 0.76 20.46 6.48
N ARG A 38 -0.34 21.02 6.94
CA ARG A 38 -0.33 22.07 7.99
C ARG A 38 0.37 21.60 9.25
N LYS A 39 0.15 20.38 9.69
CA LYS A 39 0.79 19.83 10.89
C LYS A 39 2.33 19.79 10.77
N GLU A 40 2.82 19.35 9.61
CA GLU A 40 4.27 19.32 9.36
C GLU A 40 4.86 20.71 9.15
N LEU A 41 4.10 21.63 8.58
CA LEU A 41 4.50 23.03 8.48
C LEU A 41 4.62 23.67 9.87
N ASP A 42 3.58 23.56 10.71
CA ASP A 42 3.60 24.11 12.08
C ASP A 42 4.75 23.53 12.90
N ARG A 43 5.01 22.22 12.74
CA ARG A 43 6.16 21.58 13.38
C ARG A 43 7.49 22.18 12.90
N ALA A 44 7.64 22.39 11.59
CA ALA A 44 8.85 22.94 11.02
C ALA A 44 9.07 24.41 11.47
N LEU A 45 7.99 25.22 11.53
CA LEU A 45 8.06 26.60 12.03
C LEU A 45 8.47 26.64 13.50
N ASN A 46 7.90 25.79 14.34
CA ASN A 46 8.26 25.67 15.75
C ASN A 46 9.71 25.23 15.95
N GLU A 47 10.19 24.22 15.19
CA GLU A 47 11.59 23.76 15.28
C GLU A 47 12.60 24.82 14.85
N MET A 48 12.22 25.71 13.95
CA MET A 48 13.05 26.80 13.45
C MET A 48 12.87 28.10 14.25
N GLU A 49 11.91 28.16 15.16
CA GLU A 49 11.55 29.35 15.95
C GLU A 49 11.27 30.60 15.09
N ILE A 50 10.58 30.42 13.94
CA ILE A 50 10.25 31.49 13.00
C ILE A 50 8.73 31.55 12.75
N THR A 51 8.27 32.73 12.33
CA THR A 51 6.88 32.91 11.88
C THR A 51 6.67 32.39 10.47
N GLU A 52 5.40 32.20 10.08
CA GLU A 52 5.06 31.79 8.71
C GLU A 52 5.50 32.83 7.67
N ASP A 53 5.43 34.13 8.02
CA ASP A 53 5.90 35.20 7.14
C ASP A 53 7.44 35.19 6.96
N ASP A 54 8.19 34.98 8.03
CA ASP A 54 9.66 34.83 7.96
C ASP A 54 10.05 33.60 7.14
N PHE A 55 9.30 32.48 7.32
CA PHE A 55 9.46 31.28 6.54
C PHE A 55 9.25 31.56 5.04
N LEU A 56 8.16 32.22 4.66
CA LEU A 56 7.86 32.54 3.27
C LEU A 56 8.89 33.52 2.68
N ASN A 57 9.33 34.51 3.45
CA ASN A 57 10.41 35.42 3.03
C ASN A 57 11.72 34.66 2.78
N LYS A 58 12.08 33.73 3.65
CA LYS A 58 13.26 32.88 3.49
C LYS A 58 13.13 31.96 2.28
N CYS A 59 11.94 31.37 2.03
CA CYS A 59 11.70 30.54 0.86
C CYS A 59 11.82 31.30 -0.47
N THR A 60 11.51 32.60 -0.50
CA THR A 60 11.66 33.42 -1.71
C THR A 60 13.09 33.83 -1.98
N THR A 61 13.90 33.97 -0.95
CA THR A 61 15.32 34.39 -1.04
C THR A 61 16.30 33.23 -1.11
N ASP A 62 15.96 32.09 -0.51
CA ASP A 62 16.79 30.89 -0.46
C ASP A 62 16.10 29.69 -1.10
N THR A 63 16.43 29.45 -2.36
CA THR A 63 15.88 28.32 -3.16
C THR A 63 16.28 26.95 -2.61
N ILE A 64 17.46 26.81 -1.97
CA ILE A 64 17.92 25.54 -1.40
C ILE A 64 17.09 25.22 -0.18
N PHE A 65 16.88 26.20 0.69
CA PHE A 65 16.00 26.08 1.85
C PHE A 65 14.59 25.70 1.46
N ALA A 66 13.99 26.41 0.47
CA ALA A 66 12.64 26.10 -0.02
C ALA A 66 12.54 24.68 -0.57
N LYS A 67 13.49 24.24 -1.40
CA LYS A 67 13.51 22.87 -1.95
C LYS A 67 13.69 21.80 -0.86
N GLY A 68 14.51 22.06 0.14
CA GLY A 68 14.73 21.14 1.26
C GLY A 68 13.46 20.89 2.07
N LEU A 69 12.67 21.93 2.29
CA LEU A 69 11.43 21.85 3.07
C LEU A 69 10.21 21.37 2.28
N ALA A 70 10.15 21.65 0.98
CA ALA A 70 9.01 21.27 0.15
C ALA A 70 8.66 19.76 0.25
N GLY A 71 9.68 18.91 0.29
CA GLY A 71 9.49 17.47 0.44
C GLY A 71 8.95 17.05 1.79
N ARG A 72 9.26 17.81 2.85
CA ARG A 72 8.83 17.52 4.23
C ARG A 72 7.39 17.94 4.48
N ILE A 73 6.98 19.10 3.98
CA ILE A 73 5.67 19.68 4.24
C ILE A 73 4.63 19.36 3.17
N SER A 74 4.93 18.51 2.19
CA SER A 74 3.97 18.10 1.18
C SER A 74 2.83 17.26 1.78
N ILE A 75 1.59 17.58 1.41
CA ILE A 75 0.37 16.88 1.88
C ILE A 75 0.34 15.40 1.47
N ASN A 76 1.01 15.05 0.37
CA ASN A 76 1.03 13.72 -0.20
C ASN A 76 2.25 12.88 0.21
N ALA A 77 3.11 13.40 1.10
CA ALA A 77 4.31 12.69 1.53
C ALA A 77 4.01 11.33 2.18
N SER A 78 2.86 11.21 2.87
CA SER A 78 2.47 10.02 3.62
C SER A 78 1.52 9.05 2.91
N ARG A 79 1.05 9.36 1.68
CA ARG A 79 0.05 8.54 0.95
C ARG A 79 0.65 7.67 -0.14
N GLN A 80 1.90 7.29 -0.01
CA GLN A 80 2.60 6.56 -1.05
C GLN A 80 2.16 5.09 -1.14
N GLY A 81 1.89 4.44 -0.01
CA GLY A 81 1.52 3.02 0.06
C GLY A 81 0.30 2.68 -0.80
N THR A 82 -0.81 3.39 -0.62
CA THR A 82 -2.05 3.13 -1.38
C THR A 82 -1.86 3.17 -2.89
N LYS A 83 -1.02 4.09 -3.40
CA LYS A 83 -0.79 4.18 -4.85
C LYS A 83 0.13 3.09 -5.39
N ASP A 84 1.02 2.57 -4.56
CA ASP A 84 1.85 1.43 -4.94
C ASP A 84 1.01 0.16 -4.97
N GLU A 85 0.09 -0.02 -4.02
CA GLU A 85 -0.92 -1.08 -3.98
C GLU A 85 -1.84 -1.00 -5.21
N ASP A 86 -2.37 0.18 -5.55
CA ASP A 86 -3.17 0.42 -6.76
C ASP A 86 -2.43 -0.02 -8.02
N PHE A 87 -1.15 0.31 -8.12
CA PHE A 87 -0.32 -0.07 -9.27
C PHE A 87 -0.06 -1.59 -9.32
N GLN A 88 0.20 -2.23 -8.18
CA GLN A 88 0.35 -3.68 -8.10
C GLN A 88 -0.93 -4.40 -8.57
N ILE A 89 -2.09 -3.98 -8.08
CA ILE A 89 -3.39 -4.53 -8.46
C ILE A 89 -3.65 -4.34 -9.95
N ALA A 90 -3.42 -3.14 -10.48
CA ALA A 90 -3.59 -2.87 -11.90
C ALA A 90 -2.68 -3.76 -12.76
N THR A 91 -1.43 -3.98 -12.32
CA THR A 91 -0.47 -4.86 -13.00
C THR A 91 -0.93 -6.31 -12.99
N CYS A 92 -1.42 -6.83 -11.86
CA CYS A 92 -1.97 -8.18 -11.78
C CYS A 92 -3.21 -8.33 -12.68
N ASN A 93 -4.08 -7.32 -12.73
CA ASN A 93 -5.30 -7.35 -13.54
C ASN A 93 -5.06 -7.44 -15.04
N ILE A 94 -3.89 -7.09 -15.55
CA ILE A 94 -3.52 -7.32 -16.96
C ILE A 94 -3.67 -8.80 -17.34
N THR A 95 -3.34 -9.69 -16.43
CA THR A 95 -3.41 -11.14 -16.63
C THR A 95 -4.67 -11.76 -16.03
N THR A 96 -5.00 -11.44 -14.78
CA THR A 96 -6.12 -12.08 -14.06
C THR A 96 -7.46 -11.81 -14.73
N SER A 97 -7.68 -10.61 -15.28
CA SER A 97 -8.92 -10.28 -16.01
C SER A 97 -9.11 -11.16 -17.25
N LYS A 98 -8.04 -11.46 -17.97
CA LYS A 98 -8.07 -12.36 -19.12
C LYS A 98 -8.37 -13.82 -18.71
N CYS A 99 -7.99 -14.18 -17.49
CA CYS A 99 -8.36 -15.47 -16.88
C CYS A 99 -9.78 -15.48 -16.28
N GLY A 100 -10.57 -14.43 -16.48
CA GLY A 100 -11.94 -14.31 -15.97
C GLY A 100 -12.04 -14.02 -14.47
N THR A 101 -10.98 -13.44 -13.89
CA THR A 101 -10.94 -13.02 -12.48
C THR A 101 -10.48 -11.57 -12.39
N ILE A 102 -11.21 -10.75 -11.65
CA ILE A 102 -10.93 -9.33 -11.46
C ILE A 102 -10.59 -9.07 -10.00
N ILE A 103 -9.58 -8.24 -9.77
CA ILE A 103 -9.21 -7.73 -8.47
C ILE A 103 -9.65 -6.26 -8.40
N GLU A 104 -10.63 -5.99 -7.56
CA GLU A 104 -11.14 -4.64 -7.30
C GLU A 104 -10.38 -4.03 -6.13
N ASN A 105 -9.88 -2.79 -6.30
CA ASN A 105 -9.29 -2.03 -5.20
C ASN A 105 -10.35 -1.73 -4.15
N LEU A 106 -9.98 -1.96 -2.90
CA LEU A 106 -10.79 -1.59 -1.75
C LEU A 106 -10.26 -0.28 -1.15
N SER A 107 -11.20 0.57 -0.72
CA SER A 107 -10.80 1.72 0.08
C SER A 107 -10.16 1.23 1.39
N THR A 108 -9.14 1.93 1.84
CA THR A 108 -8.48 1.66 3.12
C THR A 108 -9.54 1.47 4.22
N THR A 109 -9.51 0.33 4.89
CA THR A 109 -10.45 -0.03 5.98
C THR A 109 -11.84 -0.51 5.54
N ALA A 110 -12.09 -0.77 4.23
CA ALA A 110 -13.42 -1.21 3.78
C ALA A 110 -13.83 -2.56 4.40
N PHE A 111 -12.91 -3.54 4.40
CA PHE A 111 -13.14 -4.88 4.95
C PHE A 111 -11.94 -5.35 5.77
N ARG A 112 -12.21 -5.93 6.94
CA ARG A 112 -11.19 -6.41 7.88
C ARG A 112 -11.53 -7.78 8.43
N PRO A 113 -10.54 -8.67 8.55
CA PRO A 113 -10.68 -9.87 9.37
C PRO A 113 -10.72 -9.48 10.84
N THR A 114 -11.60 -10.14 11.60
CA THR A 114 -11.62 -10.05 13.06
C THR A 114 -10.89 -11.23 13.67
N LYS A 115 -10.42 -11.11 14.90
CA LYS A 115 -9.83 -12.22 15.66
C LYS A 115 -10.84 -13.35 15.92
N SER A 116 -12.15 -13.07 15.83
CA SER A 116 -13.22 -14.06 15.94
C SER A 116 -13.49 -14.83 14.64
N GLY A 117 -12.87 -14.47 13.52
CA GLY A 117 -12.99 -15.19 12.25
C GLY A 117 -13.96 -14.60 11.25
N GLU A 118 -14.51 -13.43 11.50
CA GLU A 118 -15.43 -12.74 10.60
C GLU A 118 -14.70 -11.69 9.76
N ILE A 119 -15.18 -11.46 8.54
CA ILE A 119 -14.76 -10.32 7.72
C ILE A 119 -15.84 -9.26 7.83
N VAL A 120 -15.51 -8.12 8.42
CA VAL A 120 -16.44 -7.04 8.74
C VAL A 120 -16.12 -5.76 7.98
N THR A 121 -17.16 -5.00 7.69
CA THR A 121 -17.05 -3.66 7.13
C THR A 121 -16.78 -2.62 8.22
N ASN A 122 -16.36 -1.43 7.84
CA ASN A 122 -16.20 -0.31 8.76
C ASN A 122 -17.53 0.08 9.46
N SER A 123 -18.65 -0.11 8.78
CA SER A 123 -19.98 0.15 9.35
C SER A 123 -20.30 -0.85 10.46
N GLU A 124 -20.02 -2.13 10.22
CA GLU A 124 -20.21 -3.20 11.21
C GLU A 124 -19.27 -3.06 12.40
N VAL A 125 -18.00 -2.69 12.19
CA VAL A 125 -17.05 -2.39 13.26
C VAL A 125 -17.64 -1.32 14.21
N LYS A 126 -18.24 -0.26 13.66
CA LYS A 126 -18.85 0.81 14.45
C LYS A 126 -20.14 0.37 15.13
N SER A 127 -21.05 -0.28 14.40
CA SER A 127 -22.37 -0.68 14.93
C SER A 127 -22.26 -1.78 15.99
N LEU A 128 -21.37 -2.72 15.81
CA LEU A 128 -21.10 -3.83 16.74
C LEU A 128 -20.10 -3.46 17.83
N LYS A 129 -19.57 -2.22 17.82
CA LYS A 129 -18.56 -1.72 18.78
C LYS A 129 -17.32 -2.60 18.89
N ILE A 130 -16.90 -3.20 17.76
CA ILE A 130 -15.70 -4.05 17.71
C ILE A 130 -14.48 -3.17 17.99
N GLN A 131 -13.63 -3.59 18.92
CA GLN A 131 -12.42 -2.85 19.24
C GLN A 131 -11.41 -2.94 18.08
N LYS A 132 -10.67 -1.87 17.84
CA LYS A 132 -9.65 -1.85 16.77
C LYS A 132 -8.60 -2.98 16.94
N ASN A 133 -8.28 -3.31 18.17
CA ASN A 133 -7.33 -4.37 18.51
C ASN A 133 -7.88 -5.79 18.26
N ASP A 134 -9.19 -5.94 18.02
CA ASP A 134 -9.83 -7.21 17.70
C ASP A 134 -9.91 -7.44 16.17
N CYS A 135 -9.39 -6.50 15.39
CA CYS A 135 -9.29 -6.62 13.94
C CYS A 135 -7.83 -6.76 13.51
N LEU A 136 -7.62 -7.53 12.44
CA LEU A 136 -6.39 -7.52 11.68
C LEU A 136 -6.35 -6.30 10.74
N LYS A 137 -5.30 -6.20 9.93
CA LYS A 137 -5.24 -5.23 8.82
C LYS A 137 -6.36 -5.48 7.82
N SER A 138 -6.85 -4.40 7.22
CA SER A 138 -7.85 -4.50 6.14
C SER A 138 -7.27 -5.12 4.90
N PHE A 139 -8.11 -5.81 4.15
CA PHE A 139 -7.77 -6.21 2.80
C PHE A 139 -7.64 -4.98 1.88
N ASP A 140 -6.73 -5.07 0.92
CA ASP A 140 -6.45 -4.03 -0.06
C ASP A 140 -7.24 -4.26 -1.35
N GLY A 141 -7.70 -5.49 -1.60
CA GLY A 141 -8.50 -5.82 -2.78
C GLY A 141 -9.53 -6.92 -2.52
N LYS A 142 -10.58 -6.93 -3.35
CA LYS A 142 -11.58 -8.00 -3.45
C LYS A 142 -11.44 -8.70 -4.77
N ILE A 143 -11.43 -10.02 -4.73
CA ILE A 143 -11.30 -10.89 -5.91
C ILE A 143 -12.69 -11.38 -6.28
N SER A 144 -13.05 -11.28 -7.57
CA SER A 144 -14.33 -11.71 -8.11
C SER A 144 -14.20 -12.34 -9.49
N GLY A 145 -15.16 -13.18 -9.89
CA GLY A 145 -15.17 -13.86 -11.17
C GLY A 145 -15.10 -15.39 -11.03
N LYS A 146 -14.22 -16.05 -11.80
CA LYS A 146 -14.02 -17.50 -11.67
C LYS A 146 -13.60 -17.94 -10.27
N LYS A 147 -12.92 -17.07 -9.53
CA LYS A 147 -12.63 -17.22 -8.11
C LYS A 147 -13.08 -15.98 -7.38
N ASN A 148 -13.54 -16.17 -6.16
CA ASN A 148 -13.85 -15.09 -5.22
C ASN A 148 -12.86 -15.12 -4.07
N GLY A 149 -12.62 -13.98 -3.46
CA GLY A 149 -11.71 -13.92 -2.31
C GLY A 149 -11.20 -12.53 -2.02
N TRP A 150 -10.01 -12.49 -1.43
CA TRP A 150 -9.44 -11.29 -0.84
C TRP A 150 -7.96 -11.15 -1.17
N LEU A 151 -7.49 -9.92 -1.23
CA LEU A 151 -6.10 -9.58 -1.50
C LEU A 151 -5.55 -8.71 -0.37
N SER A 152 -4.37 -9.10 0.14
CA SER A 152 -3.43 -8.19 0.81
C SER A 152 -2.30 -7.85 -0.16
N ALA A 153 -2.03 -6.56 -0.38
CA ALA A 153 -1.00 -6.07 -1.27
C ALA A 153 0.02 -5.22 -0.52
N LYS A 154 1.30 -5.57 -0.63
CA LYS A 154 2.39 -4.87 0.04
C LYS A 154 3.56 -4.63 -0.91
N PHE A 155 4.10 -3.43 -0.81
CA PHE A 155 5.31 -3.07 -1.52
C PHE A 155 6.40 -2.69 -0.51
N VAL A 156 7.41 -3.54 -0.38
CA VAL A 156 8.45 -3.45 0.67
C VAL A 156 9.81 -3.32 0.03
N ILE A 157 10.50 -2.20 0.25
CA ILE A 157 11.87 -1.96 -0.22
C ILE A 157 12.77 -1.64 0.97
N GLY A 158 13.85 -2.40 1.10
CA GLY A 158 14.86 -2.21 2.15
C GLY A 158 14.41 -2.74 3.52
N ARG A 159 15.28 -2.57 4.50
CA ARG A 159 15.04 -2.93 5.90
C ARG A 159 14.83 -1.67 6.74
N GLY A 160 14.02 -1.79 7.79
CA GLY A 160 13.88 -0.79 8.86
C GLY A 160 12.51 -0.15 8.99
N GLY A 161 12.16 0.21 10.20
CA GLY A 161 10.94 0.91 10.56
C GLY A 161 9.66 0.08 10.38
N HIS A 162 8.67 0.64 9.72
CA HIS A 162 7.40 -0.03 9.46
C HIS A 162 7.49 -1.26 8.56
N GLN A 163 8.60 -1.44 7.84
CA GLN A 163 8.74 -2.51 6.85
C GLN A 163 9.05 -3.86 7.51
N ASP A 164 9.68 -3.87 8.68
CA ASP A 164 9.98 -5.11 9.40
C ASP A 164 8.70 -5.79 9.92
N ASN A 165 7.65 -5.02 10.20
CA ASN A 165 6.37 -5.54 10.69
C ASN A 165 5.46 -6.09 9.57
N VAL A 166 5.74 -5.80 8.30
CA VAL A 166 4.87 -6.24 7.19
C VAL A 166 4.79 -7.76 7.11
N PHE A 167 5.91 -8.46 7.20
CA PHE A 167 5.92 -9.91 7.14
C PHE A 167 5.22 -10.55 8.35
N GLU A 168 5.35 -9.97 9.55
CA GLU A 168 4.61 -10.43 10.74
C GLU A 168 3.10 -10.24 10.58
N GLU A 169 2.68 -9.11 9.99
CA GLU A 169 1.27 -8.85 9.66
C GLU A 169 0.74 -9.91 8.67
N GLU A 170 1.50 -10.24 7.63
CA GLU A 170 1.11 -11.25 6.65
C GLU A 170 1.16 -12.68 7.21
N HIS A 171 2.09 -13.00 8.09
CA HIS A 171 2.06 -14.26 8.86
C HIS A 171 0.77 -14.37 9.69
N THR A 172 0.41 -13.31 10.40
CA THR A 172 -0.81 -13.26 11.21
C THR A 172 -2.07 -13.43 10.35
N LEU A 173 -2.08 -12.82 9.15
CA LEU A 173 -3.18 -12.97 8.20
C LEU A 173 -3.26 -14.40 7.67
N CYS A 174 -2.14 -15.02 7.30
CA CYS A 174 -2.11 -16.42 6.84
C CYS A 174 -2.57 -17.40 7.92
N ASP A 175 -2.14 -17.21 9.16
CA ASP A 175 -2.59 -18.04 10.31
C ASP A 175 -4.11 -17.87 10.54
N TRP A 176 -4.63 -16.66 10.35
CA TRP A 176 -6.07 -16.39 10.40
C TRP A 176 -6.82 -17.12 9.26
N ILE A 177 -6.28 -17.08 8.03
CA ILE A 177 -6.89 -17.74 6.87
C ILE A 177 -6.94 -19.27 7.08
N ILE A 178 -5.89 -19.86 7.61
CA ILE A 178 -5.86 -21.29 7.94
C ILE A 178 -6.99 -21.66 8.89
N LYS A 179 -7.25 -20.81 9.87
CA LYS A 179 -8.23 -21.09 10.93
C LYS A 179 -9.66 -20.77 10.51
N TYR A 180 -9.88 -19.74 9.71
CA TYR A 180 -11.19 -19.17 9.46
C TYR A 180 -11.51 -18.94 7.98
N GLY A 181 -10.53 -19.11 7.09
CA GLY A 181 -10.72 -18.94 5.66
C GLY A 181 -11.75 -19.90 5.10
N LYS A 182 -12.55 -19.45 4.13
CA LYS A 182 -13.56 -20.26 3.49
C LYS A 182 -12.95 -21.10 2.36
N GLU A 183 -13.30 -22.35 2.27
CA GLU A 183 -12.76 -23.28 1.27
C GLU A 183 -13.02 -22.86 -0.18
N ASN A 184 -14.09 -22.13 -0.44
CA ASN A 184 -14.47 -21.63 -1.76
C ASN A 184 -13.91 -20.25 -2.09
N GLU A 185 -13.18 -19.61 -1.18
CA GLU A 185 -12.50 -18.32 -1.38
C GLU A 185 -10.99 -18.52 -1.49
N ILE A 186 -10.33 -17.67 -2.29
CA ILE A 186 -8.88 -17.58 -2.35
C ILE A 186 -8.41 -16.33 -1.59
N TYR A 187 -7.24 -16.44 -0.97
CA TYR A 187 -6.60 -15.36 -0.24
C TYR A 187 -5.23 -15.12 -0.85
N MET A 188 -5.09 -13.99 -1.49
CA MET A 188 -3.90 -13.62 -2.22
C MET A 188 -3.05 -12.67 -1.38
N ILE A 189 -1.80 -13.04 -1.18
CA ILE A 189 -0.79 -12.24 -0.47
C ILE A 189 0.24 -11.79 -1.51
N LEU A 190 0.05 -10.60 -2.03
CA LEU A 190 0.87 -9.99 -3.06
C LEU A 190 1.95 -9.12 -2.41
N ILE A 191 3.20 -9.58 -2.45
CA ILE A 191 4.32 -8.84 -1.87
C ILE A 191 5.41 -8.65 -2.91
N ASP A 192 5.56 -7.42 -3.39
CA ASP A 192 6.71 -7.03 -4.17
C ASP A 192 7.80 -6.47 -3.24
N THR A 193 8.94 -7.15 -3.19
CA THR A 193 9.98 -6.86 -2.21
C THR A 193 11.38 -7.19 -2.73
N ASP A 194 12.40 -6.52 -2.19
CA ASP A 194 13.82 -6.89 -2.29
C ASP A 194 14.25 -7.83 -1.15
N LEU A 195 13.39 -8.07 -0.16
CA LEU A 195 13.61 -9.00 0.95
C LEU A 195 13.19 -10.43 0.56
N VAL A 196 13.84 -10.99 -0.45
CA VAL A 196 13.47 -12.27 -1.08
C VAL A 196 13.49 -13.44 -0.10
N SER A 197 14.41 -13.44 0.88
CA SER A 197 14.51 -14.50 1.89
C SER A 197 13.24 -14.57 2.76
N GLN A 198 12.75 -13.43 3.21
CA GLN A 198 11.54 -13.34 4.04
C GLN A 198 10.27 -13.73 3.26
N LEU A 199 10.18 -13.32 1.99
CA LEU A 199 9.11 -13.77 1.11
C LEU A 199 9.12 -15.29 0.91
N ASN A 200 10.31 -15.88 0.71
CA ASN A 200 10.43 -17.32 0.54
C ASN A 200 10.10 -18.08 1.83
N GLU A 201 10.47 -17.57 2.98
CA GLU A 201 10.09 -18.14 4.28
C GLU A 201 8.58 -18.14 4.47
N LEU A 202 7.92 -17.00 4.19
CA LEU A 202 6.47 -16.90 4.24
C LEU A 202 5.81 -17.92 3.29
N LYS A 203 6.27 -18.03 2.05
CA LYS A 203 5.77 -19.02 1.07
C LYS A 203 5.93 -20.44 1.60
N GLN A 204 7.12 -20.80 2.02
CA GLN A 204 7.45 -22.16 2.48
C GLN A 204 6.53 -22.58 3.63
N LYS A 205 6.24 -21.67 4.55
CA LYS A 205 5.38 -21.97 5.70
C LYS A 205 3.94 -22.29 5.30
N TYR A 206 3.41 -21.63 4.25
CA TYR A 206 1.99 -21.71 3.92
C TYR A 206 1.66 -22.41 2.59
N THR A 207 2.64 -22.93 1.87
CA THR A 207 2.47 -23.62 0.56
C THR A 207 1.48 -24.77 0.59
N ALA A 208 1.29 -25.44 1.74
CA ALA A 208 0.38 -26.58 1.87
C ALA A 208 -1.12 -26.17 1.85
N HIS A 209 -1.44 -24.88 1.96
CA HIS A 209 -2.81 -24.40 2.02
C HIS A 209 -3.29 -23.97 0.63
N PRO A 210 -4.25 -24.71 0.03
CA PRO A 210 -4.67 -24.49 -1.37
C PRO A 210 -5.37 -23.13 -1.60
N ASN A 211 -5.86 -22.53 -0.51
CA ASN A 211 -6.59 -21.25 -0.58
C ASN A 211 -5.67 -20.03 -0.43
N ILE A 212 -4.39 -20.23 -0.06
CA ILE A 212 -3.43 -19.15 0.16
C ILE A 212 -2.48 -19.12 -1.03
N ILE A 213 -2.45 -17.98 -1.72
CA ILE A 213 -1.57 -17.75 -2.86
C ILE A 213 -0.62 -16.62 -2.48
N ILE A 214 0.68 -16.93 -2.33
CA ILE A 214 1.69 -15.95 -1.91
C ILE A 214 2.69 -15.77 -3.04
N GLY A 215 2.94 -14.52 -3.41
CA GLY A 215 3.95 -14.23 -4.41
C GLY A 215 4.10 -12.74 -4.71
N ASN A 216 5.09 -12.43 -5.55
CA ASN A 216 5.17 -11.14 -6.20
C ASN A 216 4.17 -11.11 -7.39
N HIS A 217 4.02 -9.93 -8.02
CA HIS A 217 3.07 -9.76 -9.12
C HIS A 217 3.30 -10.73 -10.30
N VAL A 218 4.56 -11.11 -10.58
CA VAL A 218 4.89 -12.06 -11.66
C VAL A 218 4.42 -13.47 -11.29
N GLU A 219 4.68 -13.89 -10.06
CA GLU A 219 4.29 -15.21 -9.57
C GLU A 219 2.77 -15.35 -9.45
N ILE A 220 2.08 -14.28 -9.04
CA ILE A 220 0.62 -14.24 -9.01
C ILE A 220 0.05 -14.36 -10.43
N GLN A 221 0.58 -13.60 -11.39
CA GLN A 221 0.18 -13.70 -12.79
C GLN A 221 0.40 -15.11 -13.34
N GLN A 222 1.56 -15.71 -13.06
CA GLN A 222 1.89 -17.06 -13.51
C GLN A 222 0.94 -18.10 -12.90
N TYR A 223 0.61 -17.99 -11.62
CA TYR A 223 -0.39 -18.85 -10.98
C TYR A 223 -1.73 -18.83 -11.72
N PHE A 224 -2.22 -17.66 -12.14
CA PHE A 224 -3.47 -17.56 -12.88
C PHE A 224 -3.36 -18.15 -14.29
N ILE A 225 -2.24 -17.95 -14.97
CA ILE A 225 -1.97 -18.56 -16.28
C ILE A 225 -2.01 -20.08 -16.16
N ASP A 226 -1.29 -20.65 -15.20
CA ASP A 226 -1.16 -22.10 -15.02
C ASP A 226 -2.47 -22.73 -14.58
N THR A 227 -3.24 -22.05 -13.71
CA THR A 227 -4.48 -22.59 -13.14
C THR A 227 -5.64 -22.53 -14.12
N TYR A 228 -5.70 -21.52 -14.98
CA TYR A 228 -6.86 -21.26 -15.83
C TYR A 228 -6.59 -21.45 -17.33
N ASN A 229 -5.47 -22.12 -17.70
CA ASN A 229 -5.08 -22.38 -19.08
C ASN A 229 -5.26 -21.14 -19.96
N ALA A 230 -4.48 -20.11 -19.68
CA ALA A 230 -4.48 -18.87 -20.45
C ALA A 230 -3.94 -19.05 -21.89
N SER A 231 -3.84 -20.28 -22.39
CA SER A 231 -3.48 -20.61 -23.76
C SER A 231 -4.54 -20.19 -24.81
N GLU A 232 -5.66 -19.63 -24.37
CA GLU A 232 -6.69 -19.02 -25.24
C GLU A 232 -6.67 -17.48 -25.20
N LEU A 233 -5.58 -16.88 -24.70
CA LEU A 233 -5.46 -15.41 -24.56
C LEU A 233 -4.72 -14.76 -25.72
#